data_37a4c59f950e2963f7e7955937254c9f
#
_entry.id   37a4c59f950e2963f7e7955937254c9f
#
_cell.length_a   1.000
_cell.length_b   1.000
_cell.length_c   1.000
_cell.angle_alpha   90.00
_cell.angle_beta   90.00
_cell.angle_gamma   90.00
#
_symmetry.space_group_name_H-M   'P 1'
#
loop_
_entity.id
_entity.type
_entity.pdbx_description
1 polymer ?
#
loop_
_entity_poly.entity_id
_entity_poly.type
_entity_poly.pdbx_seq_one_letter_code
_entity_poly.pdbx_strand_id
1 'polypeptide(L)'
;MRQSWRVTVLSPPEKGLRSRNDPINTPTASDAGELSFKRMVRQRRSYLGFLPTPVPQETLRSVLEDAQRAPSNCNTQPWETHIVSGEKLAALSALLHQQNDAGIFTPDFSFDMDQFYGPYGERKNAQGKAYYQAMNVAREDKAGRQRAAGYNYSFFNAPHVALLFMPSFGDDVRVAGDIGMYGQTLLLSLTAHGLGGIPQTSLGFFAEDIRRLLAIDNSKKLLFGISFGYPDLQAPGNRMVMDRVDLSESVTFHD
;
A
#
# COMPACT_ATOMS: atom_id res chain seq x y z
N MET A 1 -15.88 15.91 45.72
CA MET A 1 -16.44 16.79 44.67
C MET A 1 -16.40 16.01 43.37
N ARG A 2 -17.54 15.55 42.89
CA ARG A 2 -17.67 14.83 41.61
C ARG A 2 -17.98 15.85 40.54
N GLN A 3 -17.06 16.11 39.62
CA GLN A 3 -17.35 16.90 38.43
C GLN A 3 -18.14 16.04 37.43
N SER A 4 -19.36 16.41 37.17
CA SER A 4 -20.21 15.79 36.15
C SER A 4 -19.89 16.44 34.80
N TRP A 5 -19.32 15.66 33.88
CA TRP A 5 -19.19 16.05 32.49
C TRP A 5 -20.54 15.83 31.77
N ARG A 6 -21.18 16.90 31.33
CA ARG A 6 -22.36 16.79 30.46
C ARG A 6 -21.89 16.53 29.03
N VAL A 7 -22.29 15.39 28.49
CA VAL A 7 -22.12 15.07 27.07
C VAL A 7 -23.19 15.83 26.29
N THR A 8 -22.74 16.77 25.45
CA THR A 8 -23.65 17.41 24.46
C THR A 8 -23.73 16.45 23.27
N VAL A 9 -24.89 15.82 23.11
CA VAL A 9 -25.19 15.01 21.92
C VAL A 9 -25.34 15.98 20.75
N LEU A 10 -24.35 15.99 19.87
CA LEU A 10 -24.43 16.66 18.59
C LEU A 10 -25.36 15.86 17.67
N SER A 11 -26.40 16.51 17.18
CA SER A 11 -27.30 15.95 16.17
C SER A 11 -26.47 15.47 14.94
N PRO A 12 -26.86 14.34 14.31
CA PRO A 12 -26.13 13.85 13.14
C PRO A 12 -26.19 14.91 12.02
N PRO A 13 -25.07 15.12 11.29
CA PRO A 13 -25.08 16.03 10.15
C PRO A 13 -26.01 15.49 9.07
N GLU A 14 -26.81 16.36 8.47
CA GLU A 14 -27.66 16.04 7.33
C GLU A 14 -26.85 15.34 6.24
N LYS A 15 -27.42 14.27 5.70
CA LYS A 15 -26.85 13.49 4.60
C LYS A 15 -26.82 14.33 3.32
N GLY A 16 -25.81 15.14 3.17
CA GLY A 16 -25.42 15.71 1.88
C GLY A 16 -24.66 14.65 1.08
N LEU A 17 -25.33 14.02 0.12
CA LEU A 17 -24.67 13.21 -0.92
C LEU A 17 -23.63 14.08 -1.62
N ARG A 18 -22.36 13.82 -1.38
CA ARG A 18 -21.28 14.45 -2.17
C ARG A 18 -21.42 13.98 -3.61
N SER A 19 -21.45 14.94 -4.53
CA SER A 19 -21.42 14.74 -5.95
C SER A 19 -20.21 13.89 -6.35
N ARG A 20 -20.41 12.87 -7.19
CA ARG A 20 -19.37 11.99 -7.74
C ARG A 20 -18.36 12.69 -8.66
N ASN A 21 -18.38 14.01 -8.79
CA ASN A 21 -17.66 14.80 -9.78
C ASN A 21 -16.78 15.90 -9.21
N ASP A 22 -16.35 15.84 -7.96
CA ASP A 22 -15.33 16.78 -7.50
C ASP A 22 -14.01 16.48 -8.20
N PRO A 23 -13.42 17.42 -8.97
CA PRO A 23 -12.17 17.20 -9.66
C PRO A 23 -11.08 16.88 -8.64
N ILE A 24 -10.31 15.82 -8.92
CA ILE A 24 -9.10 15.48 -8.17
C ILE A 24 -8.15 16.67 -8.31
N ASN A 25 -8.12 17.53 -7.30
CA ASN A 25 -7.20 18.66 -7.25
C ASN A 25 -5.79 18.10 -7.06
N THR A 26 -5.04 17.98 -8.15
CA THR A 26 -3.62 17.64 -8.13
C THR A 26 -2.87 18.82 -7.54
N PRO A 27 -2.02 18.65 -6.51
CA PRO A 27 -1.17 19.72 -6.05
C PRO A 27 -0.26 20.17 -7.19
N THR A 28 -0.33 21.44 -7.57
CA THR A 28 0.68 22.05 -8.45
C THR A 28 1.94 22.31 -7.63
N ALA A 29 3.10 22.34 -8.29
CA ALA A 29 4.40 22.59 -7.65
C ALA A 29 4.47 23.95 -6.90
N SER A 30 3.48 24.83 -7.06
CA SER A 30 3.33 26.10 -6.33
C SER A 30 2.59 25.96 -4.98
N ASP A 31 1.97 24.82 -4.68
CA ASP A 31 1.32 24.53 -3.39
C ASP A 31 2.29 23.88 -2.38
N ALA A 32 3.56 24.24 -2.43
CA ALA A 32 4.61 23.77 -1.53
C ALA A 32 4.51 24.32 -0.08
N GLY A 33 3.28 24.57 0.38
CA GLY A 33 2.96 24.65 1.80
C GLY A 33 2.77 23.22 2.33
N GLU A 34 3.38 22.92 3.46
CA GLU A 34 3.23 21.65 4.18
C GLU A 34 1.77 21.16 4.16
N LEU A 35 1.52 19.99 3.54
CA LEU A 35 0.21 19.37 3.56
C LEU A 35 -0.21 19.11 5.00
N SER A 36 -1.34 19.67 5.46
CA SER A 36 -1.84 19.36 6.79
C SER A 36 -2.05 17.83 6.92
N PHE A 37 -1.81 17.29 8.11
CA PHE A 37 -2.01 15.86 8.40
C PHE A 37 -3.37 15.33 7.92
N LYS A 38 -4.44 16.09 8.16
CA LYS A 38 -5.80 15.71 7.70
C LYS A 38 -5.89 15.58 6.18
N ARG A 39 -5.28 16.50 5.45
CA ARG A 39 -5.26 16.49 3.98
C ARG A 39 -4.44 15.31 3.48
N MET A 40 -3.26 15.09 4.03
CA MET A 40 -2.37 13.98 3.68
C MET A 40 -3.04 12.61 3.86
N VAL A 41 -3.65 12.33 5.02
CA VAL A 41 -4.36 11.08 5.29
C VAL A 41 -5.52 10.86 4.30
N ARG A 42 -6.24 11.91 3.91
CA ARG A 42 -7.36 11.82 2.96
C ARG A 42 -6.91 11.67 1.51
N GLN A 43 -5.79 12.26 1.14
CA GLN A 43 -5.24 12.19 -0.23
C GLN A 43 -4.49 10.90 -0.48
N ARG A 44 -3.88 10.31 0.57
CA ARG A 44 -3.17 9.04 0.43
C ARG A 44 -4.11 7.96 -0.15
N ARG A 45 -3.70 7.40 -1.25
CA ARG A 45 -4.36 6.27 -1.92
C ARG A 45 -3.33 5.32 -2.53
N SER A 46 -3.73 4.10 -2.86
CA SER A 46 -2.91 3.20 -3.67
C SER A 46 -3.01 3.62 -5.14
N TYR A 47 -1.86 3.74 -5.80
CA TYR A 47 -1.79 4.04 -7.22
C TYR A 47 -1.43 2.76 -8.00
N LEU A 48 -2.10 2.57 -9.12
CA LEU A 48 -2.00 1.39 -10.00
C LEU A 48 -1.37 1.77 -11.35
N GLY A 49 -0.48 2.74 -11.33
CA GLY A 49 0.27 3.23 -12.47
C GLY A 49 1.16 4.39 -12.06
N PHE A 50 2.42 4.34 -12.49
CA PHE A 50 3.44 5.34 -12.17
C PHE A 50 4.18 5.78 -13.42
N LEU A 51 4.70 7.01 -13.37
CA LEU A 51 5.65 7.51 -14.36
C LEU A 51 7.01 6.84 -14.15
N PRO A 52 7.77 6.57 -15.22
CA PRO A 52 9.09 5.93 -15.11
C PRO A 52 10.18 6.85 -14.56
N THR A 53 9.85 8.10 -14.25
CA THR A 53 10.78 9.11 -13.75
C THR A 53 11.32 8.71 -12.37
N PRO A 54 12.63 8.52 -12.21
CA PRO A 54 13.21 8.22 -10.91
C PRO A 54 12.98 9.34 -9.91
N VAL A 55 12.78 8.96 -8.64
CA VAL A 55 12.70 9.92 -7.53
C VAL A 55 14.12 10.34 -7.15
N PRO A 56 14.39 11.64 -6.97
CA PRO A 56 15.70 12.12 -6.54
C PRO A 56 16.16 11.47 -5.23
N GLN A 57 17.47 11.20 -5.12
CA GLN A 57 18.05 10.53 -3.95
C GLN A 57 17.80 11.29 -2.64
N GLU A 58 17.81 12.61 -2.68
CA GLU A 58 17.50 13.46 -1.52
C GLU A 58 16.06 13.25 -1.05
N THR A 59 15.11 13.25 -1.99
CA THR A 59 13.70 12.97 -1.68
C THR A 59 13.50 11.56 -1.13
N LEU A 60 14.18 10.55 -1.72
CA LEU A 60 14.15 9.18 -1.20
C LEU A 60 14.64 9.12 0.25
N ARG A 61 15.76 9.82 0.54
CA ARG A 61 16.31 9.88 1.90
C ARG A 61 15.32 10.52 2.87
N SER A 62 14.75 11.68 2.52
CA SER A 62 13.77 12.39 3.36
C SER A 62 12.56 11.51 3.67
N VAL A 63 11.99 10.86 2.64
CA VAL A 63 10.85 9.94 2.80
C VAL A 63 11.19 8.78 3.75
N LEU A 64 12.38 8.22 3.67
CA LEU A 64 12.80 7.10 4.52
C LEU A 64 13.13 7.56 5.96
N GLU A 65 13.68 8.76 6.13
CA GLU A 65 13.90 9.37 7.46
C GLU A 65 12.59 9.60 8.20
N ASP A 66 11.55 10.06 7.50
CA ASP A 66 10.21 10.17 8.06
C ASP A 66 9.65 8.78 8.46
N ALA A 67 9.80 7.77 7.59
CA ALA A 67 9.33 6.42 7.87
C ALA A 67 9.99 5.84 9.13
N GLN A 68 11.26 6.15 9.40
CA GLN A 68 11.98 5.75 10.63
C GLN A 68 11.37 6.32 11.92
N ARG A 69 10.46 7.28 11.82
CA ARG A 69 9.74 7.84 12.98
C ARG A 69 8.54 6.99 13.41
N ALA A 70 8.25 5.91 12.71
CA ALA A 70 7.19 4.98 13.09
C ALA A 70 7.44 4.42 14.51
N PRO A 71 6.41 4.25 15.34
CA PRO A 71 6.53 3.58 16.61
C PRO A 71 6.70 2.07 16.41
N SER A 72 7.29 1.40 17.41
CA SER A 72 7.35 -0.06 17.48
C SER A 72 7.25 -0.57 18.91
N ASN A 73 6.86 -1.83 19.09
CA ASN A 73 6.80 -2.44 20.40
C ASN A 73 8.18 -2.37 21.09
N CYS A 74 8.23 -1.82 22.28
CA CYS A 74 9.47 -1.59 23.05
C CYS A 74 10.57 -0.86 22.26
N ASN A 75 10.20 -0.07 21.26
CA ASN A 75 11.13 0.64 20.37
C ASN A 75 12.15 -0.30 19.68
N THR A 76 11.73 -1.51 19.34
CA THR A 76 12.60 -2.52 18.72
C THR A 76 12.96 -2.23 17.27
N GLN A 77 12.16 -1.42 16.58
CA GLN A 77 12.42 -0.99 15.19
C GLN A 77 12.78 -2.16 14.27
N PRO A 78 11.92 -3.18 14.15
CA PRO A 78 12.28 -4.46 13.56
C PRO A 78 12.25 -4.45 12.02
N TRP A 79 11.98 -3.33 11.39
CA TRP A 79 11.94 -3.21 9.94
C TRP A 79 13.32 -3.19 9.32
N GLU A 80 13.46 -3.95 8.25
CA GLU A 80 14.60 -3.90 7.34
C GLU A 80 14.06 -3.63 5.93
N THR A 81 14.38 -2.47 5.38
CA THR A 81 13.80 -1.99 4.12
C THR A 81 14.84 -2.00 3.02
N HIS A 82 14.56 -2.74 1.95
CA HIS A 82 15.41 -2.78 0.76
C HIS A 82 14.74 -1.98 -0.36
N ILE A 83 15.38 -0.90 -0.79
CA ILE A 83 14.93 -0.11 -1.94
C ILE A 83 15.58 -0.67 -3.20
N VAL A 84 14.76 -1.10 -4.15
CA VAL A 84 15.21 -1.65 -5.43
C VAL A 84 14.79 -0.72 -6.56
N SER A 85 15.72 -0.43 -7.46
CA SER A 85 15.54 0.52 -8.58
C SER A 85 16.39 0.12 -9.78
N GLY A 86 16.15 0.75 -10.93
CA GLY A 86 16.98 0.61 -12.13
C GLY A 86 17.08 -0.84 -12.64
N GLU A 87 18.29 -1.24 -13.05
CA GLU A 87 18.53 -2.58 -13.62
C GLU A 87 18.17 -3.71 -12.66
N LYS A 88 18.39 -3.51 -11.36
CA LYS A 88 18.04 -4.51 -10.35
C LYS A 88 16.51 -4.67 -10.24
N LEU A 89 15.74 -3.59 -10.39
CA LEU A 89 14.28 -3.64 -10.43
C LEU A 89 13.78 -4.36 -11.69
N ALA A 90 14.40 -4.11 -12.84
CA ALA A 90 14.08 -4.81 -14.08
C ALA A 90 14.36 -6.32 -13.97
N ALA A 91 15.51 -6.70 -13.39
CA ALA A 91 15.85 -8.10 -13.13
C ALA A 91 14.86 -8.76 -12.15
N LEU A 92 14.45 -8.03 -11.11
CA LEU A 92 13.45 -8.50 -10.16
C LEU A 92 12.10 -8.72 -10.86
N SER A 93 11.64 -7.76 -11.67
CA SER A 93 10.39 -7.90 -12.44
C SER A 93 10.40 -9.15 -13.32
N ALA A 94 11.49 -9.35 -14.08
CA ALA A 94 11.63 -10.52 -14.96
C ALA A 94 11.56 -11.85 -14.17
N LEU A 95 12.23 -11.90 -13.02
CA LEU A 95 12.20 -13.07 -12.13
C LEU A 95 10.79 -13.35 -11.61
N LEU A 96 10.08 -12.33 -11.14
CA LEU A 96 8.73 -12.50 -10.58
C LEU A 96 7.72 -12.95 -11.65
N HIS A 97 7.81 -12.42 -12.86
CA HIS A 97 7.00 -12.90 -13.99
C HIS A 97 7.33 -14.36 -14.33
N GLN A 98 8.59 -14.72 -14.42
CA GLN A 98 9.01 -16.09 -14.70
C GLN A 98 8.48 -17.07 -13.66
N GLN A 99 8.61 -16.77 -12.38
CA GLN A 99 8.14 -17.64 -11.29
C GLN A 99 6.60 -17.72 -11.25
N ASN A 100 5.93 -16.60 -11.46
CA ASN A 100 4.47 -16.58 -11.55
C ASN A 100 3.95 -17.45 -12.69
N ASP A 101 4.55 -17.35 -13.88
CA ASP A 101 4.14 -18.11 -15.06
C ASP A 101 4.43 -19.60 -14.90
N ALA A 102 5.48 -19.94 -14.15
CA ALA A 102 5.81 -21.32 -13.76
C ALA A 102 4.95 -21.86 -12.62
N GLY A 103 4.15 -20.99 -11.93
CA GLY A 103 3.36 -21.36 -10.76
C GLY A 103 4.21 -21.69 -9.52
N ILE A 104 5.43 -21.15 -9.45
CA ILE A 104 6.38 -21.39 -8.35
C ILE A 104 6.25 -20.24 -7.33
N PHE A 105 5.80 -20.57 -6.11
CA PHE A 105 5.63 -19.62 -5.03
C PHE A 105 6.38 -20.09 -3.78
N THR A 106 7.10 -19.17 -3.17
CA THR A 106 7.98 -19.41 -2.01
C THR A 106 7.73 -18.39 -0.90
N PRO A 107 6.47 -18.25 -0.41
CA PRO A 107 6.13 -17.24 0.57
C PRO A 107 6.70 -17.57 1.95
N ASP A 108 7.03 -16.53 2.72
CA ASP A 108 7.39 -16.67 4.14
C ASP A 108 6.15 -16.76 5.03
N PHE A 109 5.02 -16.21 4.59
CA PHE A 109 3.74 -16.21 5.31
C PHE A 109 2.63 -16.75 4.41
N SER A 110 1.76 -17.55 4.98
CA SER A 110 0.60 -18.06 4.26
C SER A 110 -0.36 -16.93 3.89
N PHE A 111 -0.91 -17.00 2.70
CA PHE A 111 -1.94 -16.08 2.24
C PHE A 111 -2.97 -16.83 1.41
N ASP A 112 -4.21 -16.83 1.90
CA ASP A 112 -5.34 -17.45 1.22
C ASP A 112 -6.49 -16.46 1.14
N MET A 113 -6.81 -16.06 -0.10
CA MET A 113 -7.90 -15.10 -0.36
C MET A 113 -9.28 -15.67 -0.03
N ASP A 114 -9.44 -16.97 0.03
CA ASP A 114 -10.73 -17.60 0.32
C ASP A 114 -11.06 -17.57 1.82
N GLN A 115 -10.08 -17.26 2.66
CA GLN A 115 -10.28 -17.03 4.09
C GLN A 115 -10.97 -15.70 4.42
N PHE A 116 -11.11 -14.78 3.48
CA PHE A 116 -11.90 -13.56 3.69
C PHE A 116 -13.40 -13.90 3.68
N TYR A 117 -14.06 -13.84 4.82
CA TYR A 117 -15.48 -14.16 5.00
C TYR A 117 -16.34 -12.92 5.29
N GLY A 118 -17.66 -13.05 5.14
CA GLY A 118 -18.64 -12.02 5.46
C GLY A 118 -18.30 -10.67 4.83
N PRO A 119 -18.41 -9.56 5.58
CA PRO A 119 -18.15 -8.21 5.06
C PRO A 119 -16.72 -8.02 4.51
N TYR A 120 -15.73 -8.78 4.99
CA TYR A 120 -14.35 -8.75 4.48
C TYR A 120 -14.27 -9.33 3.07
N GLY A 121 -14.94 -10.45 2.83
CA GLY A 121 -15.06 -11.07 1.51
C GLY A 121 -15.80 -10.19 0.51
N GLU A 122 -16.90 -9.54 0.94
CA GLU A 122 -17.65 -8.60 0.12
C GLU A 122 -16.79 -7.41 -0.31
N ARG A 123 -16.04 -6.80 0.61
CA ARG A 123 -15.12 -5.68 0.32
C ARG A 123 -13.98 -6.09 -0.60
N LYS A 124 -13.39 -7.29 -0.39
CA LYS A 124 -12.39 -7.87 -1.29
C LYS A 124 -12.95 -8.00 -2.72
N ASN A 125 -14.16 -8.56 -2.86
CA ASN A 125 -14.79 -8.75 -4.16
C ASN A 125 -15.15 -7.42 -4.84
N ALA A 126 -15.64 -6.44 -4.08
CA ALA A 126 -15.94 -5.09 -4.56
C ALA A 126 -14.66 -4.40 -5.08
N GLN A 127 -13.55 -4.52 -4.36
CA GLN A 127 -12.24 -3.99 -4.78
C GLN A 127 -11.77 -4.64 -6.08
N GLY A 128 -11.82 -5.97 -6.18
CA GLY A 128 -11.43 -6.70 -7.38
C GLY A 128 -12.30 -6.31 -8.60
N LYS A 129 -13.62 -6.18 -8.40
CA LYS A 129 -14.53 -5.70 -9.45
C LYS A 129 -14.18 -4.30 -9.92
N ALA A 130 -13.94 -3.36 -9.00
CA ALA A 130 -13.56 -1.98 -9.32
C ALA A 130 -12.23 -1.92 -10.08
N TYR A 131 -11.25 -2.75 -9.69
CA TYR A 131 -9.96 -2.85 -10.38
C TYR A 131 -10.13 -3.29 -11.85
N TYR A 132 -10.81 -4.41 -12.09
CA TYR A 132 -11.01 -4.90 -13.46
C TYR A 132 -11.84 -3.94 -14.31
N GLN A 133 -12.84 -3.28 -13.73
CA GLN A 133 -13.58 -2.22 -14.41
C GLN A 133 -12.69 -1.04 -14.81
N ALA A 134 -11.83 -0.57 -13.91
CA ALA A 134 -10.88 0.51 -14.19
C ALA A 134 -9.89 0.13 -15.30
N MET A 135 -9.47 -1.14 -15.33
CA MET A 135 -8.58 -1.69 -16.36
C MET A 135 -9.29 -2.08 -17.65
N ASN A 136 -10.60 -1.86 -17.74
CA ASN A 136 -11.44 -2.26 -18.89
C ASN A 136 -11.33 -3.77 -19.24
N VAL A 137 -11.29 -4.62 -18.19
CA VAL A 137 -11.20 -6.08 -18.32
C VAL A 137 -12.56 -6.70 -17.99
N ALA A 138 -13.17 -7.39 -18.95
CA ALA A 138 -14.43 -8.09 -18.75
C ALA A 138 -14.27 -9.29 -17.79
N ARG A 139 -15.39 -9.68 -17.14
CA ARG A 139 -15.39 -10.81 -16.20
C ARG A 139 -14.93 -12.12 -16.83
N GLU A 140 -15.31 -12.34 -18.08
CA GLU A 140 -15.05 -13.55 -18.87
C GLU A 140 -13.64 -13.54 -19.50
N ASP A 141 -12.99 -12.37 -19.60
CA ASP A 141 -11.65 -12.22 -20.16
C ASP A 141 -10.57 -12.73 -19.18
N LYS A 142 -10.34 -14.04 -19.20
CA LYS A 142 -9.32 -14.69 -18.37
C LYS A 142 -7.92 -14.18 -18.67
N ALA A 143 -7.60 -13.98 -19.95
CA ALA A 143 -6.29 -13.50 -20.37
C ALA A 143 -6.06 -12.05 -19.93
N GLY A 144 -7.08 -11.18 -20.07
CA GLY A 144 -7.04 -9.81 -19.58
C GLY A 144 -6.85 -9.74 -18.07
N ARG A 145 -7.53 -10.62 -17.31
CA ARG A 145 -7.33 -10.69 -15.86
C ARG A 145 -5.93 -11.15 -15.47
N GLN A 146 -5.37 -12.11 -16.19
CA GLN A 146 -3.99 -12.57 -15.96
C GLN A 146 -3.00 -11.44 -16.27
N ARG A 147 -3.18 -10.71 -17.39
CA ARG A 147 -2.36 -9.52 -17.67
C ARG A 147 -2.49 -8.45 -16.59
N ALA A 148 -3.72 -8.16 -16.15
CA ALA A 148 -3.97 -7.19 -15.10
C ALA A 148 -3.33 -7.59 -13.76
N ALA A 149 -3.37 -8.87 -13.38
CA ALA A 149 -2.67 -9.39 -12.21
C ALA A 149 -1.15 -9.26 -12.35
N GLY A 150 -0.62 -9.45 -13.55
CA GLY A 150 0.81 -9.32 -13.86
C GLY A 150 1.38 -7.92 -13.62
N TYR A 151 0.55 -6.86 -13.65
CA TYR A 151 1.03 -5.51 -13.30
C TYR A 151 1.63 -5.42 -11.88
N ASN A 152 1.23 -6.29 -10.95
CA ASN A 152 1.88 -6.37 -9.65
C ASN A 152 3.37 -6.67 -9.77
N TYR A 153 3.75 -7.54 -10.70
CA TYR A 153 5.13 -7.99 -10.88
C TYR A 153 5.95 -7.06 -11.78
N SER A 154 5.28 -6.15 -12.50
CA SER A 154 5.89 -5.00 -13.16
C SER A 154 5.82 -3.73 -12.28
N PHE A 155 5.53 -3.89 -10.99
CA PHE A 155 5.46 -2.81 -10.00
C PHE A 155 4.56 -1.64 -10.43
N PHE A 156 3.56 -1.90 -11.28
CA PHE A 156 2.71 -0.87 -11.89
C PHE A 156 3.52 0.23 -12.61
N ASN A 157 4.66 -0.11 -13.20
CA ASN A 157 5.66 0.78 -13.82
C ASN A 157 6.36 1.75 -12.84
N ALA A 158 6.27 1.52 -11.54
CA ALA A 158 6.99 2.34 -10.56
C ALA A 158 8.51 2.20 -10.74
N PRO A 159 9.28 3.30 -10.65
CA PRO A 159 10.74 3.27 -10.75
C PRO A 159 11.42 2.70 -9.50
N HIS A 160 10.67 2.53 -8.42
CA HIS A 160 11.18 2.06 -7.13
C HIS A 160 10.21 1.07 -6.46
N VAL A 161 10.77 0.10 -5.76
CA VAL A 161 10.05 -0.73 -4.80
C VAL A 161 10.79 -0.76 -3.47
N ALA A 162 10.06 -0.59 -2.38
CA ALA A 162 10.52 -0.86 -1.02
C ALA A 162 10.04 -2.25 -0.62
N LEU A 163 10.96 -3.17 -0.34
CA LEU A 163 10.65 -4.50 0.17
C LEU A 163 10.82 -4.48 1.69
N LEU A 164 9.76 -4.78 2.43
CA LEU A 164 9.73 -4.69 3.88
C LEU A 164 9.96 -6.07 4.51
N PHE A 165 11.16 -6.26 4.99
CA PHE A 165 11.59 -7.46 5.70
C PHE A 165 11.52 -7.27 7.20
N MET A 166 11.43 -8.38 7.92
CA MET A 166 11.38 -8.42 9.37
C MET A 166 12.14 -9.64 9.92
N PRO A 167 12.72 -9.57 11.12
CA PRO A 167 13.14 -10.76 11.84
C PRO A 167 11.92 -11.55 12.29
N SER A 168 12.11 -12.85 12.57
CA SER A 168 11.06 -13.71 13.09
C SER A 168 11.30 -13.97 14.58
N PHE A 169 10.35 -13.59 15.44
CA PHE A 169 10.35 -13.94 16.86
C PHE A 169 8.93 -14.02 17.43
N GLY A 170 8.72 -15.02 18.30
CA GLY A 170 7.41 -15.35 18.83
C GLY A 170 6.49 -15.90 17.74
N ASP A 171 5.29 -15.35 17.67
CA ASP A 171 4.26 -15.65 16.66
C ASP A 171 4.27 -14.68 15.47
N ASP A 172 5.26 -13.81 15.39
CA ASP A 172 5.46 -12.76 14.39
C ASP A 172 4.37 -11.65 14.36
N VAL A 173 3.26 -11.80 15.08
CA VAL A 173 2.12 -10.88 15.02
C VAL A 173 2.48 -9.45 15.41
N ARG A 174 3.25 -9.28 16.49
CA ARG A 174 3.66 -7.94 16.95
C ARG A 174 4.66 -7.30 16.01
N VAL A 175 5.59 -8.09 15.48
CA VAL A 175 6.58 -7.64 14.50
C VAL A 175 5.90 -7.20 13.22
N ALA A 176 4.95 -8.00 12.71
CA ALA A 176 4.15 -7.63 11.54
C ALA A 176 3.33 -6.35 11.77
N GLY A 177 2.81 -6.16 13.00
CA GLY A 177 2.15 -4.91 13.40
C GLY A 177 3.09 -3.69 13.30
N ASP A 178 4.33 -3.81 13.81
CA ASP A 178 5.34 -2.77 13.73
C ASP A 178 5.72 -2.44 12.27
N ILE A 179 5.90 -3.47 11.41
CA ILE A 179 6.14 -3.28 9.98
C ILE A 179 4.95 -2.58 9.30
N GLY A 180 3.72 -2.89 9.70
CA GLY A 180 2.52 -2.21 9.21
C GLY A 180 2.51 -0.72 9.55
N MET A 181 2.91 -0.35 10.79
CA MET A 181 3.04 1.05 11.22
C MET A 181 4.13 1.77 10.43
N TYR A 182 5.29 1.14 10.23
CA TYR A 182 6.36 1.67 9.37
C TYR A 182 5.87 1.87 7.93
N GLY A 183 5.25 0.85 7.33
CA GLY A 183 4.72 0.92 5.97
C GLY A 183 3.67 2.03 5.78
N GLN A 184 2.78 2.24 6.77
CA GLN A 184 1.82 3.34 6.72
C GLN A 184 2.51 4.70 6.84
N THR A 185 3.53 4.84 7.71
CA THR A 185 4.30 6.09 7.83
C THR A 185 5.03 6.40 6.53
N LEU A 186 5.65 5.39 5.89
CA LEU A 186 6.27 5.51 4.56
C LEU A 186 5.26 6.00 3.51
N LEU A 187 4.06 5.41 3.45
CA LEU A 187 3.03 5.82 2.50
C LEU A 187 2.55 7.26 2.72
N LEU A 188 2.47 7.73 3.97
CA LEU A 188 2.11 9.11 4.28
C LEU A 188 3.23 10.07 3.88
N SER A 189 4.48 9.74 4.16
CA SER A 189 5.63 10.54 3.75
C SER A 189 5.74 10.63 2.23
N LEU A 190 5.57 9.51 1.49
CA LEU A 190 5.48 9.55 0.03
C LEU A 190 4.42 10.57 -0.43
N THR A 191 3.23 10.54 0.19
CA THR A 191 2.14 11.47 -0.15
C THR A 191 2.51 12.92 0.16
N ALA A 192 3.18 13.18 1.27
CA ALA A 192 3.66 14.53 1.64
C ALA A 192 4.66 15.10 0.63
N HIS A 193 5.46 14.23 0.01
CA HIS A 193 6.44 14.60 -1.03
C HIS A 193 5.87 14.58 -2.47
N GLY A 194 4.53 14.51 -2.63
CA GLY A 194 3.89 14.48 -3.96
C GLY A 194 4.06 13.17 -4.71
N LEU A 195 4.51 12.12 -4.01
CA LEU A 195 4.67 10.78 -4.55
C LEU A 195 3.45 9.91 -4.21
N GLY A 196 3.33 8.81 -4.92
CA GLY A 196 2.36 7.76 -4.62
C GLY A 196 3.02 6.44 -4.27
N GLY A 197 2.28 5.58 -3.59
CA GLY A 197 2.72 4.22 -3.31
C GLY A 197 1.56 3.24 -3.32
N ILE A 198 1.87 1.96 -3.50
CA ILE A 198 0.92 0.85 -3.39
C ILE A 198 1.55 -0.30 -2.61
N PRO A 199 0.98 -0.68 -1.45
CA PRO A 199 1.39 -1.88 -0.73
C PRO A 199 0.92 -3.13 -1.48
N GLN A 200 1.81 -4.12 -1.63
CA GLN A 200 1.62 -5.32 -2.42
C GLN A 200 2.03 -6.57 -1.63
N THR A 201 1.03 -7.29 -1.10
CA THR A 201 1.25 -8.61 -0.49
C THR A 201 1.78 -9.63 -1.51
N SER A 202 1.38 -9.49 -2.78
CA SER A 202 1.78 -10.39 -3.86
C SER A 202 3.29 -10.51 -4.08
N LEU A 203 4.08 -9.51 -3.68
CA LEU A 203 5.54 -9.59 -3.74
C LEU A 203 6.08 -10.58 -2.70
N GLY A 204 5.41 -10.74 -1.58
CA GLY A 204 5.75 -11.72 -0.54
C GLY A 204 5.61 -13.17 -0.99
N PHE A 205 4.90 -13.44 -2.09
CA PHE A 205 4.77 -14.80 -2.63
C PHE A 205 6.08 -15.37 -3.19
N PHE A 206 7.09 -14.54 -3.40
CA PHE A 206 8.38 -14.90 -3.97
C PHE A 206 9.54 -14.59 -3.02
N ALA A 207 9.31 -14.70 -1.72
CA ALA A 207 10.23 -14.24 -0.69
C ALA A 207 11.63 -14.86 -0.81
N GLU A 208 11.73 -16.18 -1.07
CA GLU A 208 13.02 -16.85 -1.24
C GLU A 208 13.76 -16.38 -2.49
N ASP A 209 13.04 -16.26 -3.63
CA ASP A 209 13.63 -15.80 -4.88
C ASP A 209 14.16 -14.37 -4.79
N ILE A 210 13.39 -13.50 -4.09
CA ILE A 210 13.78 -12.11 -3.81
C ILE A 210 15.03 -12.06 -2.93
N ARG A 211 15.09 -12.85 -1.84
CA ARG A 211 16.27 -12.93 -0.98
C ARG A 211 17.50 -13.37 -1.77
N ARG A 212 17.36 -14.41 -2.62
CA ARG A 212 18.45 -14.91 -3.45
C ARG A 212 18.96 -13.86 -4.44
N LEU A 213 18.06 -13.14 -5.14
CA LEU A 213 18.41 -12.10 -6.10
C LEU A 213 19.13 -10.92 -5.45
N LEU A 214 18.71 -10.55 -4.24
CA LEU A 214 19.20 -9.37 -3.52
C LEU A 214 20.28 -9.69 -2.49
N ALA A 215 20.68 -10.97 -2.34
CA ALA A 215 21.63 -11.46 -1.34
C ALA A 215 21.25 -11.07 0.10
N ILE A 216 19.96 -11.21 0.42
CA ILE A 216 19.41 -10.93 1.77
C ILE A 216 19.51 -12.21 2.61
N ASP A 217 19.79 -12.05 3.89
CA ASP A 217 19.88 -13.15 4.85
C ASP A 217 18.56 -13.93 4.98
N ASN A 218 18.65 -15.26 5.00
CA ASN A 218 17.48 -16.15 5.06
C ASN A 218 16.69 -16.06 6.38
N SER A 219 17.26 -15.49 7.44
CA SER A 219 16.57 -15.21 8.70
C SER A 219 15.55 -14.07 8.59
N LYS A 220 15.63 -13.27 7.51
CA LYS A 220 14.72 -12.15 7.25
C LYS A 220 13.51 -12.61 6.47
N LYS A 221 12.32 -12.31 6.98
CA LYS A 221 11.04 -12.66 6.37
C LYS A 221 10.46 -11.47 5.61
N LEU A 222 10.06 -11.69 4.36
CA LEU A 222 9.41 -10.66 3.55
C LEU A 222 7.93 -10.60 3.86
N LEU A 223 7.45 -9.49 4.44
CA LEU A 223 6.04 -9.33 4.76
C LEU A 223 5.25 -8.81 3.55
N PHE A 224 5.69 -7.73 2.94
CA PHE A 224 5.12 -7.16 1.71
C PHE A 224 6.09 -6.16 1.08
N GLY A 225 5.76 -5.68 -0.12
CA GLY A 225 6.48 -4.57 -0.75
C GLY A 225 5.59 -3.36 -0.97
N ILE A 226 6.22 -2.22 -1.24
CA ILE A 226 5.55 -0.97 -1.65
C ILE A 226 6.21 -0.48 -2.92
N SER A 227 5.50 -0.57 -4.05
CA SER A 227 5.92 0.09 -5.29
C SER A 227 5.58 1.57 -5.22
N PHE A 228 6.50 2.44 -5.63
CA PHE A 228 6.30 3.88 -5.48
C PHE A 228 7.06 4.72 -6.50
N GLY A 229 6.59 5.95 -6.68
CA GLY A 229 7.12 6.95 -7.61
C GLY A 229 6.12 8.07 -7.84
N TYR A 230 6.28 8.81 -8.92
CA TYR A 230 5.31 9.81 -9.35
C TYR A 230 4.08 9.13 -9.96
N PRO A 231 2.85 9.39 -9.45
CA PRO A 231 1.65 8.78 -10.01
C PRO A 231 1.41 9.17 -11.47
N ASP A 232 1.13 8.21 -12.33
CA ASP A 232 0.60 8.49 -13.67
C ASP A 232 -0.92 8.68 -13.59
N LEU A 233 -1.37 9.92 -13.61
CA LEU A 233 -2.79 10.26 -13.51
C LEU A 233 -3.62 9.80 -14.73
N GLN A 234 -2.96 9.46 -15.85
CA GLN A 234 -3.61 8.93 -17.05
C GLN A 234 -3.76 7.40 -17.01
N ALA A 235 -3.01 6.73 -16.14
CA ALA A 235 -3.09 5.27 -16.01
C ALA A 235 -4.52 4.83 -15.66
N PRO A 236 -5.11 3.86 -16.39
CA PRO A 236 -6.50 3.43 -16.17
C PRO A 236 -6.80 2.99 -14.74
N GLY A 237 -5.88 2.25 -14.12
CA GLY A 237 -6.01 1.78 -12.74
C GLY A 237 -6.11 2.91 -11.71
N ASN A 238 -5.56 4.07 -12.00
CA ASN A 238 -5.61 5.24 -11.12
C ASN A 238 -6.98 5.96 -11.10
N ARG A 239 -7.93 5.55 -11.94
CA ARG A 239 -9.33 6.00 -11.88
C ARG A 239 -10.10 5.30 -10.75
N MET A 240 -9.59 4.18 -10.25
CA MET A 240 -10.23 3.44 -9.17
C MET A 240 -10.09 4.21 -7.85
N VAL A 241 -11.22 4.52 -7.23
CA VAL A 241 -11.29 5.10 -5.87
C VAL A 241 -12.10 4.15 -5.00
N MET A 242 -11.56 3.80 -3.84
CA MET A 242 -12.23 2.92 -2.88
C MET A 242 -12.56 3.70 -1.61
N ASP A 243 -13.81 3.62 -1.21
CA ASP A 243 -14.31 4.19 0.03
C ASP A 243 -13.84 3.40 1.25
N ARG A 244 -14.16 3.90 2.42
CA ARG A 244 -14.01 3.23 3.71
C ARG A 244 -15.39 3.04 4.32
N VAL A 245 -15.53 2.01 5.16
CA VAL A 245 -16.74 1.79 5.95
C VAL A 245 -16.98 2.96 6.87
N ASP A 246 -18.25 3.13 7.27
CA ASP A 246 -18.60 4.12 8.28
C ASP A 246 -17.89 3.84 9.61
N LEU A 247 -17.61 4.90 10.37
CA LEU A 247 -16.93 4.78 11.65
C LEU A 247 -17.66 3.85 12.61
N SER A 248 -18.99 3.87 12.60
CA SER A 248 -19.86 3.05 13.44
C SER A 248 -19.73 1.53 13.18
N GLU A 249 -19.23 1.13 11.99
CA GLU A 249 -18.99 -0.29 11.69
C GLU A 249 -17.69 -0.85 12.34
N SER A 250 -16.79 0.02 12.77
CA SER A 250 -15.46 -0.38 13.23
C SER A 250 -15.04 0.19 14.58
N VAL A 251 -15.81 1.13 15.12
CA VAL A 251 -15.50 1.80 16.40
C VAL A 251 -16.71 1.75 17.33
N THR A 252 -16.47 1.31 18.55
CA THR A 252 -17.47 1.33 19.63
C THR A 252 -16.90 2.17 20.78
N PHE A 253 -17.70 3.11 21.29
CA PHE A 253 -17.37 3.90 22.48
C PHE A 253 -17.96 3.20 23.71
N HIS A 254 -17.14 3.03 24.73
CA HIS A 254 -17.54 2.54 26.05
C HIS A 254 -17.32 3.68 27.06
N ASP A 255 -18.40 4.12 27.71
CA ASP A 255 -18.40 5.23 28.71
C ASP A 255 -18.42 4.69 30.14
#